data_8d0befb1aa50c820ebf90f6d35e6b999
#
_entry.id   8d0befb1aa50c820ebf90f6d35e6b999
#
_cell.length_a   1.000
_cell.length_b   1.000
_cell.length_c   1.000
_cell.angle_alpha   90.00
_cell.angle_beta   90.00
_cell.angle_gamma   90.00
#
_symmetry.space_group_name_H-M   'P 1'
#
loop_
_entity.id
_entity.type
_entity.pdbx_description
1 polymer ?
#
loop_
_entity_poly.entity_id
_entity_poly.type
_entity_poly.pdbx_seq_one_letter_code
_entity_poly.pdbx_strand_id
1 'polypeptide(L)'
;MTFDYDPQNLFARILRGEIPATFLFESDYAVAFPDIAPQAPVHVMVVPKGPYVSLDHFAAAASPAEQVGFLAAVAEVCRIVGVDGGFRAIANARADAHQEVPHFHLHILAGRPLGPLLAKHP
;
A
#
# COMPACT_ATOMS: atom_id res chain seq x y z
N MET A 1 14.59 0.80 17.75
CA MET A 1 13.23 1.20 17.39
C MET A 1 12.30 0.02 17.57
N THR A 2 11.17 0.22 18.24
CA THR A 2 10.11 -0.78 18.32
C THR A 2 8.99 -0.42 17.35
N PHE A 3 8.31 -1.44 16.84
CA PHE A 3 7.18 -1.26 15.94
C PHE A 3 5.90 -1.66 16.67
N ASP A 4 5.16 -0.67 17.17
CA ASP A 4 3.90 -0.92 17.89
C ASP A 4 2.74 -0.90 16.90
N TYR A 5 2.07 -2.03 16.74
CA TYR A 5 0.96 -2.16 15.82
C TYR A 5 -0.37 -2.01 16.57
N ASP A 6 -1.20 -1.05 16.16
CA ASP A 6 -2.55 -0.88 16.67
C ASP A 6 -3.53 -1.69 15.81
N PRO A 7 -4.13 -2.79 16.36
CA PRO A 7 -5.07 -3.61 15.60
C PRO A 7 -6.39 -2.92 15.31
N GLN A 8 -6.62 -1.72 15.83
CA GLN A 8 -7.83 -0.94 15.56
C GLN A 8 -7.65 0.06 14.42
N ASN A 9 -6.50 0.05 13.73
CA ASN A 9 -6.30 0.92 12.58
C ASN A 9 -7.30 0.56 11.46
N LEU A 10 -7.54 1.54 10.58
CA LEU A 10 -8.54 1.42 9.52
C LEU A 10 -8.33 0.18 8.63
N PHE A 11 -7.09 -0.09 8.22
CA PHE A 11 -6.84 -1.21 7.30
C PHE A 11 -6.96 -2.56 7.98
N ALA A 12 -6.56 -2.67 9.26
CA ALA A 12 -6.79 -3.90 10.02
C ALA A 12 -8.29 -4.22 10.12
N ARG A 13 -9.10 -3.19 10.31
CA ARG A 13 -10.56 -3.34 10.40
C ARG A 13 -11.17 -3.71 9.04
N ILE A 14 -10.64 -3.17 7.95
CA ILE A 14 -11.03 -3.56 6.59
C ILE A 14 -10.68 -5.04 6.36
N LEU A 15 -9.47 -5.45 6.74
CA LEU A 15 -9.01 -6.83 6.56
C LEU A 15 -9.87 -7.83 7.35
N ARG A 16 -10.41 -7.43 8.51
CA ARG A 16 -11.33 -8.27 9.31
C ARG A 16 -12.77 -8.23 8.83
N GLY A 17 -13.09 -7.41 7.83
CA GLY A 17 -14.45 -7.24 7.34
C GLY A 17 -15.34 -6.34 8.19
N GLU A 18 -14.79 -5.62 9.16
CA GLU A 18 -15.55 -4.70 10.00
C GLU A 18 -15.92 -3.41 9.27
N ILE A 19 -15.08 -3.00 8.31
CA ILE A 19 -15.33 -1.85 7.45
C ILE A 19 -15.33 -2.34 6.01
N PRO A 20 -16.38 -2.05 5.22
CA PRO A 20 -16.47 -2.55 3.86
C PRO A 20 -15.44 -1.89 2.95
N ALA A 21 -14.88 -2.68 2.03
CA ALA A 21 -14.03 -2.21 0.93
C ALA A 21 -14.19 -3.17 -0.24
N THR A 22 -14.09 -2.64 -1.45
CA THR A 22 -14.14 -3.47 -2.65
C THR A 22 -12.71 -3.76 -3.10
N PHE A 23 -12.29 -5.02 -2.95
CA PHE A 23 -10.95 -5.43 -3.37
C PHE A 23 -10.93 -5.68 -4.88
N LEU A 24 -9.97 -5.05 -5.57
CA LEU A 24 -9.68 -5.35 -6.97
C LEU A 24 -8.76 -6.56 -7.10
N PHE A 25 -8.10 -6.96 -6.02
CA PHE A 25 -7.24 -8.13 -5.94
C PHE A 25 -7.15 -8.63 -4.51
N GLU A 26 -7.09 -9.94 -4.35
CA GLU A 26 -6.85 -10.59 -3.06
C GLU A 26 -6.07 -11.88 -3.24
N SER A 27 -5.08 -12.10 -2.38
CA SER A 27 -4.33 -13.35 -2.27
C SER A 27 -4.23 -13.74 -0.80
N ASP A 28 -3.52 -14.83 -0.51
CA ASP A 28 -3.27 -15.24 0.88
C ASP A 28 -2.45 -14.20 1.65
N TYR A 29 -1.71 -13.32 0.95
CA TYR A 29 -0.75 -12.42 1.57
C TYR A 29 -1.12 -10.94 1.50
N ALA A 30 -1.98 -10.55 0.56
CA ALA A 30 -2.26 -9.14 0.34
C ALA A 30 -3.64 -8.92 -0.27
N VAL A 31 -4.14 -7.71 -0.08
CA VAL A 31 -5.32 -7.20 -0.80
C VAL A 31 -4.93 -5.92 -1.51
N ALA A 32 -5.73 -5.51 -2.50
CA ALA A 32 -5.57 -4.20 -3.12
C ALA A 32 -6.93 -3.57 -3.35
N PHE A 33 -7.02 -2.27 -3.14
CA PHE A 33 -8.25 -1.50 -3.34
C PHE A 33 -7.93 -0.05 -3.70
N PRO A 34 -8.84 0.65 -4.41
CA PRO A 34 -8.62 2.04 -4.78
C PRO A 34 -8.52 2.95 -3.56
N ASP A 35 -7.70 4.00 -3.67
CA ASP A 35 -7.69 5.07 -2.67
C ASP A 35 -9.01 5.85 -2.76
N ILE A 36 -9.59 6.17 -1.62
CA ILE A 36 -10.86 6.92 -1.54
C ILE A 36 -10.72 8.36 -2.02
N ALA A 37 -9.49 8.90 -1.95
CA ALA A 37 -9.17 10.26 -2.40
C ALA A 37 -8.05 10.19 -3.45
N PRO A 38 -8.34 9.70 -4.67
CA PRO A 38 -7.30 9.45 -5.66
C PRO A 38 -6.60 10.73 -6.10
N GLN A 39 -5.28 10.64 -6.22
CA GLN A 39 -4.41 11.75 -6.63
C GLN A 39 -3.89 11.59 -8.06
N ALA A 40 -4.29 10.52 -8.75
CA ALA A 40 -3.97 10.26 -10.14
C ALA A 40 -5.10 9.44 -10.75
N PRO A 41 -5.18 9.33 -12.10
CA PRO A 41 -6.22 8.50 -12.75
C PRO A 41 -6.20 7.05 -12.28
N VAL A 42 -5.02 6.50 -12.00
CA VAL A 42 -4.85 5.22 -11.29
C VAL A 42 -4.24 5.54 -9.94
N HIS A 43 -4.93 5.22 -8.87
CA HIS A 43 -4.41 5.35 -7.50
C HIS A 43 -5.00 4.23 -6.66
N VAL A 44 -4.23 3.17 -6.49
CA VAL A 44 -4.62 2.00 -5.70
C VAL A 44 -3.57 1.72 -4.65
N MET A 45 -3.97 0.97 -3.62
CA MET A 45 -3.07 0.58 -2.53
C MET A 45 -2.96 -0.93 -2.47
N VAL A 46 -1.74 -1.43 -2.29
CA VAL A 46 -1.47 -2.84 -2.02
C VAL A 46 -1.14 -2.96 -0.54
N VAL A 47 -1.89 -3.79 0.16
CA VAL A 47 -1.88 -3.87 1.62
C VAL A 47 -1.60 -5.31 2.04
N PRO A 48 -0.52 -5.58 2.80
CA PRO A 48 -0.26 -6.94 3.29
C PRO A 48 -1.29 -7.31 4.36
N LYS A 49 -1.62 -8.60 4.45
CA LYS A 49 -2.59 -9.09 5.45
C LYS A 49 -2.00 -9.12 6.86
N GLY A 50 -0.69 -9.23 6.99
CA GLY A 50 -0.02 -9.28 8.28
C GLY A 50 0.05 -7.92 8.98
N PRO A 51 0.30 -7.91 10.30
CA PRO A 51 0.24 -6.70 11.14
C PRO A 51 1.55 -5.92 11.13
N TYR A 52 1.86 -5.29 10.02
CA TYR A 52 3.09 -4.51 9.85
C TYR A 52 2.74 -3.02 9.74
N VAL A 53 3.45 -2.17 10.48
CA VAL A 53 3.11 -0.73 10.55
C VAL A 53 3.63 0.05 9.35
N SER A 54 4.74 -0.40 8.74
CA SER A 54 5.44 0.34 7.69
C SER A 54 6.32 -0.59 6.86
N LEU A 55 6.86 -0.07 5.76
CA LEU A 55 7.74 -0.85 4.88
C LEU A 55 8.95 -1.42 5.62
N ASP A 56 9.60 -0.62 6.45
CA ASP A 56 10.79 -1.06 7.18
C ASP A 56 10.45 -2.16 8.21
N HIS A 57 9.29 -2.07 8.85
CA HIS A 57 8.81 -3.13 9.73
C HIS A 57 8.57 -4.42 8.93
N PHE A 58 7.84 -4.33 7.83
CA PHE A 58 7.56 -5.46 6.96
C PHE A 58 8.85 -6.11 6.45
N ALA A 59 9.79 -5.29 5.98
CA ALA A 59 11.07 -5.78 5.45
C ALA A 59 11.91 -6.49 6.53
N ALA A 60 11.83 -6.03 7.78
CA ALA A 60 12.61 -6.61 8.88
C ALA A 60 11.96 -7.86 9.48
N ALA A 61 10.64 -7.92 9.55
CA ALA A 61 9.93 -8.90 10.37
C ALA A 61 9.07 -9.91 9.59
N ALA A 62 8.64 -9.58 8.36
CA ALA A 62 7.80 -10.48 7.59
C ALA A 62 8.58 -11.73 7.17
N SER A 63 7.87 -12.86 7.06
CA SER A 63 8.47 -14.10 6.57
C SER A 63 8.88 -13.98 5.10
N PRO A 64 9.81 -14.82 4.62
CA PRO A 64 10.12 -14.87 3.19
C PRO A 64 8.87 -15.09 2.32
N ALA A 65 7.95 -15.94 2.73
CA ALA A 65 6.72 -16.19 2.00
C ALA A 65 5.84 -14.95 1.91
N GLU A 66 5.72 -14.19 3.00
CA GLU A 66 4.98 -12.94 3.01
C GLU A 66 5.61 -11.88 2.11
N GLN A 67 6.95 -11.78 2.14
CA GLN A 67 7.67 -10.82 1.31
C GLN A 67 7.52 -11.13 -0.17
N VAL A 68 7.70 -12.37 -0.56
CA VAL A 68 7.51 -12.83 -1.94
C VAL A 68 6.06 -12.67 -2.37
N GLY A 69 5.11 -13.07 -1.51
CA GLY A 69 3.68 -12.94 -1.79
C GLY A 69 3.23 -11.50 -1.98
N PHE A 70 3.78 -10.58 -1.20
CA PHE A 70 3.48 -9.16 -1.34
C PHE A 70 3.97 -8.62 -2.69
N LEU A 71 5.21 -8.92 -3.07
CA LEU A 71 5.74 -8.47 -4.36
C LEU A 71 5.00 -9.11 -5.54
N ALA A 72 4.59 -10.37 -5.43
CA ALA A 72 3.75 -11.02 -6.42
C ALA A 72 2.41 -10.30 -6.57
N ALA A 73 1.82 -9.85 -5.45
CA ALA A 73 0.59 -9.05 -5.46
C ALA A 73 0.80 -7.72 -6.17
N VAL A 74 1.91 -7.04 -5.93
CA VAL A 74 2.25 -5.78 -6.62
C VAL A 74 2.29 -5.99 -8.13
N ALA A 75 2.94 -7.05 -8.60
CA ALA A 75 3.02 -7.36 -10.02
C ALA A 75 1.61 -7.57 -10.62
N GLU A 76 0.77 -8.31 -9.93
CA GLU A 76 -0.58 -8.61 -10.40
C GLU A 76 -1.48 -7.37 -10.41
N VAL A 77 -1.38 -6.53 -9.39
CA VAL A 77 -2.11 -5.26 -9.33
C VAL A 77 -1.69 -4.34 -10.48
N CYS A 78 -0.40 -4.22 -10.75
CA CYS A 78 0.09 -3.44 -11.89
C CYS A 78 -0.49 -3.95 -13.21
N ARG A 79 -0.58 -5.26 -13.37
CA ARG A 79 -1.20 -5.87 -14.57
C ARG A 79 -2.69 -5.53 -14.67
N ILE A 80 -3.41 -5.59 -13.56
CA ILE A 80 -4.86 -5.35 -13.53
C ILE A 80 -5.19 -3.89 -13.85
N VAL A 81 -4.48 -2.93 -13.24
CA VAL A 81 -4.80 -1.51 -13.40
C VAL A 81 -4.19 -0.89 -14.65
N GLY A 82 -3.16 -1.50 -15.20
CA GLY A 82 -2.44 -0.99 -16.38
C GLY A 82 -1.47 0.13 -16.02
N VAL A 83 -0.17 -0.13 -16.27
CA VAL A 83 0.89 0.83 -15.94
C VAL A 83 1.86 0.99 -17.13
N ASP A 84 1.38 0.80 -18.36
CA ASP A 84 2.20 0.77 -19.57
C ASP A 84 3.01 2.06 -19.76
N GLY A 85 2.46 3.19 -19.36
CA GLY A 85 3.14 4.48 -19.43
C GLY A 85 4.10 4.74 -18.28
N GLY A 86 4.22 3.78 -17.37
CA GLY A 86 5.00 3.91 -16.14
C GLY A 86 4.12 4.18 -14.93
N PHE A 87 4.70 4.11 -13.76
CA PHE A 87 3.96 4.33 -12.51
C PHE A 87 4.93 4.77 -11.41
N ARG A 88 4.35 5.25 -10.31
CA ARG A 88 5.10 5.56 -9.10
C ARG A 88 4.58 4.71 -7.95
N ALA A 89 5.49 4.08 -7.23
CA ALA A 89 5.18 3.34 -6.01
C ALA A 89 5.65 4.15 -4.81
N ILE A 90 4.75 4.39 -3.85
CA ILE A 90 5.06 5.21 -2.68
C ILE A 90 4.71 4.42 -1.42
N ALA A 91 5.68 4.29 -0.51
CA ALA A 91 5.50 3.75 0.82
C ALA A 91 5.86 4.85 1.83
N ASN A 92 4.88 5.36 2.55
CA ASN A 92 5.08 6.37 3.58
C ASN A 92 5.21 5.70 4.94
N ALA A 93 6.20 6.12 5.71
CA ALA A 93 6.42 5.61 7.06
C ALA A 93 6.49 6.77 8.04
N ARG A 94 5.60 6.78 9.01
CA ARG A 94 5.59 7.69 10.16
C ARG A 94 5.35 9.17 9.79
N ALA A 95 5.61 10.05 10.74
CA ALA A 95 5.19 11.46 10.68
C ALA A 95 5.87 12.25 9.56
N ASP A 96 7.17 12.06 9.37
CA ASP A 96 7.91 12.83 8.36
C ASP A 96 7.42 12.54 6.94
N ALA A 97 6.85 11.37 6.70
CA ALA A 97 6.30 10.99 5.41
C ALA A 97 4.77 11.03 5.38
N HIS A 98 4.15 11.58 6.42
CA HIS A 98 2.69 11.73 6.50
C HIS A 98 1.93 10.41 6.34
N GLN A 99 2.36 9.37 7.05
CA GLN A 99 1.64 8.10 7.05
C GLN A 99 0.34 8.26 7.83
N GLU A 100 -0.80 8.23 7.13
CA GLU A 100 -2.11 8.46 7.76
C GLU A 100 -2.65 7.21 8.45
N VAL A 101 -2.47 6.03 7.86
CA VAL A 101 -2.93 4.77 8.44
C VAL A 101 -1.72 3.93 8.83
N PRO A 102 -1.58 3.57 10.12
CA PRO A 102 -0.41 2.85 10.62
C PRO A 102 -0.50 1.33 10.35
N HIS A 103 -0.74 0.99 9.11
CA HIS A 103 -0.64 -0.34 8.54
C HIS A 103 0.05 -0.20 7.18
N PHE A 104 1.14 -0.93 6.97
CA PHE A 104 1.92 -0.81 5.74
C PHE A 104 1.02 -0.91 4.52
N HIS A 105 1.19 0.03 3.60
CA HIS A 105 0.53 0.00 2.30
C HIS A 105 1.41 0.68 1.27
N LEU A 106 1.36 0.16 0.05
CA LEU A 106 2.10 0.69 -1.07
C LEU A 106 1.12 1.34 -2.03
N HIS A 107 1.26 2.66 -2.23
CA HIS A 107 0.48 3.36 -3.25
C HIS A 107 1.05 3.07 -4.62
N ILE A 108 0.17 2.78 -5.58
CA ILE A 108 0.50 2.68 -7.01
C ILE A 108 -0.26 3.80 -7.71
N LEU A 109 0.49 4.74 -8.29
CA LEU A 109 -0.07 5.89 -8.99
C LEU A 109 0.38 5.87 -10.44
N ALA A 110 -0.58 6.06 -11.37
CA ALA A 110 -0.30 5.99 -12.79
C ALA A 110 -1.37 6.73 -13.60
N GLY A 111 -1.24 6.72 -14.91
CA GLY A 111 -2.26 7.20 -15.83
C GLY A 111 -2.01 8.60 -16.37
N ARG A 112 -0.99 9.30 -15.87
CA ARG A 112 -0.51 10.59 -16.38
C ARG A 112 0.90 10.86 -15.89
N PRO A 113 1.63 11.84 -16.46
CA PRO A 113 2.87 12.31 -15.87
C PRO A 113 2.64 12.81 -14.44
N LEU A 114 3.44 12.32 -13.49
CA LEU A 114 3.26 12.61 -12.05
C LEU A 114 4.21 13.72 -11.56
N GLY A 115 5.08 14.21 -12.44
CA GLY A 115 6.03 15.24 -12.06
C GLY A 115 7.27 14.69 -11.36
N PRO A 116 8.09 15.57 -10.75
CA PRO A 116 9.32 15.16 -10.08
C PRO A 116 9.03 14.32 -8.82
N LEU A 117 10.08 13.71 -8.28
CA LEU A 117 9.99 12.82 -7.13
C LEU A 117 9.25 13.46 -5.95
N LEU A 118 9.57 14.70 -5.64
CA LEU A 118 8.85 15.49 -4.64
C LEU A 118 8.39 16.81 -5.25
N ALA A 119 7.25 17.31 -4.78
CA ALA A 119 6.80 18.63 -5.13
C ALA A 119 7.79 19.68 -4.58
N LYS A 120 7.92 20.80 -5.31
CA LYS A 120 8.74 21.91 -4.80
C LYS A 120 8.04 22.57 -3.62
N HIS A 121 8.82 22.87 -2.57
CA HIS A 121 8.37 23.72 -1.47
C HIS A 121 8.96 25.10 -1.61
N PRO A 122 8.20 26.16 -1.31
CA PRO A 122 8.70 27.53 -1.35
C PRO A 122 9.82 27.78 -0.35
#